data_3f45600c9da3f39250351aac7648b683
#
_entry.id   3f45600c9da3f39250351aac7648b683
#
_cell.length_a   1.000
_cell.length_b   1.000
_cell.length_c   1.000
_cell.angle_alpha   90.00
_cell.angle_beta   90.00
_cell.angle_gamma   90.00
#
_symmetry.space_group_name_H-M   'P 1'
#
loop_
_entity.id
_entity.type
_entity.pdbx_description
1 polymer ?
#
loop_
_entity_poly.entity_id
_entity_poly.type
_entity_poly.pdbx_seq_one_letter_code
_entity_poly.pdbx_strand_id
1 'polypeptide(L)'
;MVFLLDMDGKDYIFTYGIFGVQHEELTPEKVIFISTLYKLLSSSANRVDHLQDESHGLPRHGPKSTTFIAYWLSSSSYQSFQASSPVQEFWDSLPPDAGVWREVMTVPKSRFMFASSQPVASAMGTLLPLKQSSDEGYWGVYRHRLSETSDSHTDPKDTFTSDYITTTKAKPNDTRKAIDIPKIRSSKTKLGRVIISSPPENLIFVREGQRQPNIPPAETEAWLKQINPHAQSWISHLDTERNKNGVVAFTTHIGHENPTPEIVNEKFDAKGDLELDTEAIAETNQLAYFLDLSHFEQAGRSHKSHVELRKTVMGLYGPGGQLEKGKSVLFVELCVLKSGDLEAEYIGCVEGTGLMYLANL
;
A
#
# COMPACT_ATOMS: atom_id res chain seq x y z
N MET A 1 9.53 5.96 20.21
CA MET A 1 8.50 7.03 20.10
C MET A 1 7.70 6.76 18.84
N VAL A 2 6.43 7.17 18.84
CA VAL A 2 5.55 7.05 17.67
C VAL A 2 4.94 8.42 17.38
N PHE A 3 4.96 8.81 16.12
CA PHE A 3 4.35 10.04 15.64
C PHE A 3 3.12 9.67 14.80
N LEU A 4 2.00 10.30 15.12
CA LEU A 4 0.72 10.08 14.43
C LEU A 4 0.35 11.33 13.64
N LEU A 5 -0.45 11.15 12.60
CA LEU A 5 -1.02 12.25 11.86
C LEU A 5 -1.96 13.07 12.77
N ASP A 6 -1.77 14.39 12.79
CA ASP A 6 -2.65 15.29 13.53
C ASP A 6 -3.90 15.62 12.69
N MET A 7 -4.99 14.97 13.03
CA MET A 7 -6.29 15.14 12.38
C MET A 7 -7.33 15.83 13.28
N ASP A 8 -6.86 16.51 14.34
CA ASP A 8 -7.75 17.16 15.28
C ASP A 8 -8.47 18.38 14.66
N GLY A 9 -9.65 18.66 15.14
CA GLY A 9 -10.42 19.87 14.81
C GLY A 9 -11.05 19.89 13.41
N LYS A 10 -10.87 18.88 12.57
CA LYS A 10 -11.48 18.80 11.23
C LYS A 10 -11.97 17.41 10.91
N ASP A 11 -13.13 17.31 10.28
CA ASP A 11 -13.67 16.05 9.79
C ASP A 11 -13.13 15.77 8.38
N TYR A 12 -11.98 15.06 8.35
CA TYR A 12 -11.39 14.64 7.10
C TYR A 12 -12.11 13.42 6.52
N ILE A 13 -12.35 13.49 5.23
CA ILE A 13 -12.69 12.34 4.38
C ILE A 13 -11.63 12.32 3.29
N PHE A 14 -10.64 11.48 3.49
CA PHE A 14 -9.53 11.34 2.55
C PHE A 14 -9.97 10.53 1.35
N THR A 15 -9.48 10.89 0.17
CA THR A 15 -9.45 9.97 -0.97
C THR A 15 -8.02 9.76 -1.38
N TYR A 16 -7.64 8.52 -1.58
CA TYR A 16 -6.38 8.18 -2.22
C TYR A 16 -6.58 7.00 -3.15
N GLY A 17 -5.86 7.05 -4.24
CA GLY A 17 -5.97 6.04 -5.27
C GLY A 17 -4.61 5.51 -5.64
N ILE A 18 -4.58 4.21 -5.92
CA ILE A 18 -3.46 3.53 -6.52
C ILE A 18 -3.78 3.40 -8.01
N PHE A 19 -2.88 3.88 -8.85
CA PHE A 19 -3.01 3.88 -10.30
C PHE A 19 -1.80 3.19 -10.90
N GLY A 20 -1.99 2.28 -11.84
CA GLY A 20 -0.88 1.57 -12.42
C GLY A 20 -0.99 1.35 -13.92
N VAL A 21 0.17 1.23 -14.55
CA VAL A 21 0.32 0.83 -15.94
C VAL A 21 1.23 -0.39 -16.00
N GLN A 22 0.69 -1.52 -16.42
CA GLN A 22 1.45 -2.77 -16.59
C GLN A 22 2.20 -2.78 -17.92
N HIS A 23 3.44 -3.26 -17.88
CA HIS A 23 4.29 -3.39 -19.04
C HIS A 23 5.33 -4.50 -18.84
N GLU A 24 5.60 -5.27 -19.89
CA GLU A 24 6.78 -6.14 -20.00
C GLU A 24 7.97 -5.29 -20.47
N GLU A 25 7.70 -4.49 -21.51
CA GLU A 25 8.59 -3.48 -22.08
C GLU A 25 7.86 -2.14 -22.12
N LEU A 26 8.61 -1.06 -22.02
CA LEU A 26 8.08 0.31 -22.12
C LEU A 26 7.95 0.71 -23.59
N THR A 27 6.86 0.27 -24.21
CA THR A 27 6.51 0.72 -25.55
C THR A 27 6.15 2.22 -25.55
N PRO A 28 6.25 2.93 -26.72
CA PRO A 28 5.82 4.32 -26.80
C PRO A 28 4.41 4.56 -26.29
N GLU A 29 3.50 3.63 -26.52
CA GLU A 29 2.12 3.69 -26.02
C GLU A 29 2.07 3.65 -24.48
N LYS A 30 2.81 2.73 -23.85
CA LYS A 30 2.88 2.63 -22.39
C LYS A 30 3.48 3.90 -21.77
N VAL A 31 4.50 4.46 -22.38
CA VAL A 31 5.08 5.75 -21.97
C VAL A 31 4.04 6.87 -22.04
N ILE A 32 3.20 6.89 -23.10
CA ILE A 32 2.10 7.87 -23.21
C ILE A 32 1.09 7.65 -22.07
N PHE A 33 0.67 6.42 -21.78
CA PHE A 33 -0.27 6.16 -20.68
C PHE A 33 0.31 6.61 -19.33
N ILE A 34 1.55 6.25 -19.03
CA ILE A 34 2.24 6.64 -17.80
C ILE A 34 2.32 8.16 -17.67
N SER A 35 2.81 8.85 -18.72
CA SER A 35 3.00 10.30 -18.69
C SER A 35 1.69 11.07 -18.61
N THR A 36 0.66 10.61 -19.33
CA THR A 36 -0.68 11.22 -19.28
C THR A 36 -1.30 11.05 -17.91
N LEU A 37 -1.28 9.84 -17.37
CA LEU A 37 -1.81 9.53 -16.05
C LEU A 37 -1.12 10.37 -14.96
N TYR A 38 0.22 10.44 -14.97
CA TYR A 38 0.97 11.27 -14.04
C TYR A 38 0.58 12.76 -14.13
N LYS A 39 0.46 13.32 -15.34
CA LYS A 39 0.03 14.72 -15.55
C LYS A 39 -1.37 14.98 -14.99
N LEU A 40 -2.31 14.09 -15.26
CA LEU A 40 -3.67 14.20 -14.75
C LEU A 40 -3.69 14.18 -13.23
N LEU A 41 -3.04 13.20 -12.59
CA LEU A 41 -2.96 13.09 -11.14
C LEU A 41 -2.30 14.32 -10.50
N SER A 42 -1.15 14.74 -11.03
CA SER A 42 -0.38 15.87 -10.49
C SER A 42 -1.09 17.21 -10.64
N SER A 43 -2.06 17.33 -11.55
CA SER A 43 -2.84 18.56 -11.70
C SER A 43 -3.89 18.78 -10.61
N SER A 44 -4.22 17.76 -9.84
CA SER A 44 -5.34 17.81 -8.90
C SER A 44 -5.03 17.26 -7.51
N ALA A 45 -4.23 16.22 -7.41
CA ALA A 45 -3.90 15.62 -6.13
C ALA A 45 -3.04 16.54 -5.26
N ASN A 46 -3.22 16.46 -3.95
CA ASN A 46 -2.35 17.17 -3.00
C ASN A 46 -0.93 16.58 -2.98
N ARG A 47 -0.80 15.31 -3.33
CA ARG A 47 0.46 14.59 -3.46
C ARG A 47 0.31 13.43 -4.44
N VAL A 48 1.37 13.14 -5.19
CA VAL A 48 1.50 11.94 -6.02
C VAL A 48 2.85 11.29 -5.70
N ASP A 49 2.83 10.06 -5.23
CA ASP A 49 4.01 9.22 -5.05
C ASP A 49 4.18 8.35 -6.29
N HIS A 50 5.40 8.28 -6.80
CA HIS A 50 5.77 7.37 -7.88
C HIS A 50 6.46 6.14 -7.30
N LEU A 51 5.90 4.97 -7.57
CA LEU A 51 6.38 3.68 -7.11
C LEU A 51 6.71 2.79 -8.32
N GLN A 52 7.75 2.01 -8.18
CA GLN A 52 8.17 1.02 -9.17
C GLN A 52 8.18 -0.36 -8.52
N ASP A 53 7.65 -1.35 -9.22
CA ASP A 53 7.64 -2.73 -8.73
C ASP A 53 9.05 -3.21 -8.44
N GLU A 54 9.26 -3.72 -7.23
CA GLU A 54 10.51 -4.34 -6.80
C GLU A 54 10.23 -5.70 -6.18
N SER A 55 10.97 -6.70 -6.62
CA SER A 55 10.72 -8.08 -6.19
C SER A 55 11.23 -8.39 -4.79
N HIS A 56 12.16 -7.60 -4.25
CA HIS A 56 12.86 -7.89 -2.99
C HIS A 56 13.34 -9.34 -2.85
N GLY A 57 13.77 -9.94 -3.97
CA GLY A 57 14.19 -11.35 -4.03
C GLY A 57 13.05 -12.36 -4.14
N LEU A 58 11.79 -11.93 -4.21
CA LEU A 58 10.66 -12.80 -4.51
C LEU A 58 10.62 -13.14 -6.01
N PRO A 59 10.11 -14.32 -6.37
CA PRO A 59 9.83 -14.62 -7.77
C PRO A 59 8.84 -13.60 -8.34
N ARG A 60 9.19 -12.96 -9.45
CA ARG A 60 8.26 -12.08 -10.14
C ARG A 60 7.22 -12.93 -10.88
N HIS A 61 5.97 -12.62 -10.67
CA HIS A 61 4.85 -13.22 -11.36
C HIS A 61 4.11 -12.14 -12.16
N GLY A 62 4.24 -12.16 -13.48
CA GLY A 62 3.58 -11.21 -14.38
C GLY A 62 4.41 -9.95 -14.72
N PRO A 63 3.83 -9.04 -15.50
CA PRO A 63 4.47 -7.81 -15.95
C PRO A 63 4.79 -6.87 -14.79
N LYS A 64 5.74 -5.96 -15.02
CA LYS A 64 6.00 -4.82 -14.12
C LYS A 64 4.83 -3.85 -14.14
N SER A 65 4.72 -3.05 -13.09
CA SER A 65 3.84 -1.89 -13.07
C SER A 65 4.62 -0.64 -12.70
N THR A 66 4.39 0.42 -13.47
CA THR A 66 4.64 1.77 -12.97
C THR A 66 3.40 2.19 -12.21
N THR A 67 3.56 2.50 -10.93
CA THR A 67 2.46 2.73 -10.00
C THR A 67 2.54 4.12 -9.40
N PHE A 68 1.40 4.80 -9.32
CA PHE A 68 1.26 6.07 -8.64
C PHE A 68 0.30 5.93 -7.47
N ILE A 69 0.60 6.54 -6.35
CA ILE A 69 -0.36 6.74 -5.27
C ILE A 69 -0.65 8.22 -5.19
N ALA A 70 -1.87 8.61 -5.47
CA ALA A 70 -2.31 9.99 -5.44
C ALA A 70 -3.24 10.23 -4.24
N TYR A 71 -3.04 11.33 -3.53
CA TYR A 71 -3.73 11.66 -2.28
C TYR A 71 -4.50 12.95 -2.41
N TRP A 72 -5.76 12.94 -1.97
CA TRP A 72 -6.62 14.12 -1.81
C TRP A 72 -7.07 14.24 -0.35
N LEU A 73 -6.88 15.39 0.24
CA LEU A 73 -7.36 15.69 1.60
C LEU A 73 -8.88 15.86 1.69
N SER A 74 -9.55 15.84 0.55
CA SER A 74 -11.00 16.00 0.43
C SER A 74 -11.55 15.09 -0.67
N SER A 75 -12.57 14.32 -0.35
CA SER A 75 -13.30 13.51 -1.33
C SER A 75 -13.93 14.35 -2.45
N SER A 76 -14.38 15.56 -2.15
CA SER A 76 -14.93 16.46 -3.19
C SER A 76 -13.90 16.89 -4.22
N SER A 77 -12.63 17.06 -3.83
CA SER A 77 -11.54 17.37 -4.77
C SER A 77 -11.31 16.19 -5.72
N TYR A 78 -11.31 14.97 -5.20
CA TYR A 78 -11.23 13.78 -6.03
C TYR A 78 -12.44 13.64 -6.97
N GLN A 79 -13.66 13.86 -6.48
CA GLN A 79 -14.87 13.81 -7.31
C GLN A 79 -14.80 14.81 -8.48
N SER A 80 -14.33 16.02 -8.22
CA SER A 80 -14.12 17.04 -9.27
C SER A 80 -13.05 16.59 -10.29
N PHE A 81 -11.96 15.97 -9.83
CA PHE A 81 -10.95 15.37 -10.68
C PHE A 81 -11.54 14.29 -11.58
N GLN A 82 -12.22 13.31 -10.99
CA GLN A 82 -12.81 12.17 -11.71
C GLN A 82 -13.86 12.62 -12.74
N ALA A 83 -14.64 13.67 -12.44
CA ALA A 83 -15.67 14.20 -13.32
C ALA A 83 -15.11 15.11 -14.44
N SER A 84 -13.82 15.42 -14.43
CA SER A 84 -13.22 16.29 -15.45
C SER A 84 -13.11 15.60 -16.81
N SER A 85 -13.39 16.33 -17.90
CA SER A 85 -13.33 15.79 -19.26
C SER A 85 -11.99 15.13 -19.60
N PRO A 86 -10.82 15.71 -19.27
CA PRO A 86 -9.55 15.04 -19.59
C PRO A 86 -9.37 13.69 -18.91
N VAL A 87 -9.87 13.53 -17.70
CA VAL A 87 -9.81 12.25 -16.97
C VAL A 87 -10.75 11.23 -17.59
N GLN A 88 -12.00 11.63 -17.88
CA GLN A 88 -12.96 10.75 -18.54
C GLN A 88 -12.48 10.32 -19.92
N GLU A 89 -12.02 11.25 -20.75
CA GLU A 89 -11.46 10.98 -22.08
C GLU A 89 -10.27 10.01 -22.01
N PHE A 90 -9.38 10.16 -21.03
CA PHE A 90 -8.27 9.23 -20.84
C PHE A 90 -8.78 7.80 -20.58
N TRP A 91 -9.66 7.62 -19.58
CA TRP A 91 -10.18 6.29 -19.22
C TRP A 91 -11.04 5.68 -20.32
N ASP A 92 -11.83 6.45 -21.04
CA ASP A 92 -12.72 5.98 -22.12
C ASP A 92 -11.95 5.60 -23.37
N SER A 93 -10.80 6.24 -23.62
CA SER A 93 -9.96 5.98 -24.81
C SER A 93 -9.04 4.75 -24.67
N LEU A 94 -8.91 4.18 -23.47
CA LEU A 94 -7.99 3.05 -23.25
C LEU A 94 -8.42 1.81 -24.05
N PRO A 95 -7.52 1.19 -24.83
CA PRO A 95 -7.81 -0.03 -25.55
C PRO A 95 -8.01 -1.22 -24.60
N PRO A 96 -8.69 -2.30 -25.05
CA PRO A 96 -9.04 -3.43 -24.20
C PRO A 96 -7.85 -4.22 -23.64
N ASP A 97 -6.65 -3.96 -24.10
CA ASP A 97 -5.37 -4.55 -23.66
C ASP A 97 -4.42 -3.53 -23.05
N ALA A 98 -4.93 -2.38 -22.64
CA ALA A 98 -4.14 -1.25 -22.13
C ALA A 98 -3.20 -1.59 -20.98
N GLY A 99 -3.54 -2.56 -20.11
CA GLY A 99 -2.80 -2.86 -18.90
C GLY A 99 -2.87 -1.72 -17.87
N VAL A 100 -3.90 -0.87 -17.91
CA VAL A 100 -4.08 0.28 -17.04
C VAL A 100 -5.11 -0.04 -15.97
N TRP A 101 -4.84 0.36 -14.74
CA TRP A 101 -5.73 0.07 -13.63
C TRP A 101 -5.75 1.18 -12.57
N ARG A 102 -6.81 1.17 -11.77
CA ARG A 102 -6.95 2.03 -10.57
C ARG A 102 -7.69 1.32 -9.46
N GLU A 103 -7.33 1.66 -8.23
CA GLU A 103 -8.01 1.29 -6.99
C GLU A 103 -8.15 2.57 -6.17
N VAL A 104 -9.36 3.03 -5.95
CA VAL A 104 -9.64 4.32 -5.32
C VAL A 104 -10.39 4.11 -4.03
N MET A 105 -9.87 4.65 -2.95
CA MET A 105 -10.35 4.50 -1.59
C MET A 105 -10.77 5.85 -1.03
N THR A 106 -12.00 5.96 -0.54
CA THR A 106 -12.51 7.15 0.14
C THR A 106 -12.89 6.81 1.56
N VAL A 107 -12.13 7.33 2.53
CA VAL A 107 -12.25 6.93 3.93
C VAL A 107 -12.31 8.14 4.88
N PRO A 108 -13.19 8.10 5.90
CA PRO A 108 -13.18 9.08 6.97
C PRO A 108 -11.97 8.87 7.89
N LYS A 109 -11.54 9.94 8.56
CA LYS A 109 -10.44 9.88 9.54
C LYS A 109 -10.66 8.85 10.65
N SER A 110 -11.91 8.52 10.98
CA SER A 110 -12.25 7.54 12.01
C SER A 110 -11.80 6.11 11.70
N ARG A 111 -11.59 5.82 10.41
CA ARG A 111 -11.14 4.52 9.91
C ARG A 111 -9.78 4.58 9.20
N PHE A 112 -9.06 5.67 9.39
CA PHE A 112 -7.72 5.90 8.84
C PHE A 112 -6.72 6.16 9.95
N MET A 113 -5.50 5.66 9.80
CA MET A 113 -4.38 6.02 10.64
C MET A 113 -3.08 6.09 9.83
N PHE A 114 -2.20 6.98 10.28
CA PHE A 114 -0.81 7.04 9.86
C PHE A 114 0.09 7.08 11.09
N ALA A 115 1.17 6.31 11.07
CA ALA A 115 2.19 6.34 12.12
C ALA A 115 3.59 6.33 11.52
N SER A 116 4.50 7.06 12.16
CA SER A 116 5.92 7.11 11.81
C SER A 116 6.79 6.93 13.05
N SER A 117 7.98 6.33 12.87
CA SER A 117 8.99 6.17 13.93
C SER A 117 9.75 7.46 14.24
N GLN A 118 9.67 8.46 13.37
CA GLN A 118 10.37 9.74 13.44
C GLN A 118 9.37 10.88 13.17
N PRO A 119 9.67 12.13 13.57
CA PRO A 119 8.84 13.29 13.21
C PRO A 119 9.02 13.71 11.74
N VAL A 120 9.36 12.76 10.90
CA VAL A 120 9.51 12.90 9.46
C VAL A 120 8.50 12.00 8.80
N ALA A 121 7.88 12.48 7.76
CA ALA A 121 6.76 11.83 7.12
C ALA A 121 7.08 11.36 5.70
N SER A 122 6.35 10.37 5.28
CA SER A 122 6.19 9.93 3.91
C SER A 122 4.70 9.80 3.61
N ALA A 123 4.34 9.54 2.37
CA ALA A 123 2.96 9.24 2.00
C ALA A 123 1.96 10.32 2.50
N MET A 124 0.82 9.91 3.04
CA MET A 124 -0.18 10.81 3.64
C MET A 124 0.41 11.68 4.77
N GLY A 125 1.40 11.16 5.50
CA GLY A 125 2.03 11.88 6.61
C GLY A 125 2.74 13.19 6.21
N THR A 126 2.98 13.43 4.93
CA THR A 126 3.55 14.71 4.44
C THR A 126 2.50 15.80 4.26
N LEU A 127 1.23 15.46 4.30
CA LEU A 127 0.15 16.39 3.99
C LEU A 127 -0.45 17.09 5.21
N LEU A 128 -0.22 16.54 6.40
CA LEU A 128 -0.69 17.08 7.67
C LEU A 128 0.44 17.03 8.71
N PRO A 129 0.38 17.87 9.74
CA PRO A 129 1.34 17.83 10.85
C PRO A 129 1.37 16.45 11.51
N LEU A 130 2.53 16.10 12.07
CA LEU A 130 2.69 14.93 12.93
C LEU A 130 2.75 15.38 14.40
N LYS A 131 2.04 14.64 15.24
CA LYS A 131 2.11 14.80 16.71
C LYS A 131 2.67 13.54 17.36
N GLN A 132 3.47 13.71 18.38
CA GLN A 132 3.96 12.58 19.18
C GLN A 132 2.78 11.93 19.90
N SER A 133 2.69 10.59 19.80
CA SER A 133 1.70 9.85 20.56
C SER A 133 2.06 9.83 22.03
N SER A 134 1.06 10.07 22.89
CA SER A 134 1.17 9.87 24.34
C SER A 134 1.12 8.39 24.73
N ASP A 135 0.58 7.56 23.86
CA ASP A 135 0.47 6.12 24.09
C ASP A 135 1.83 5.47 23.83
N GLU A 136 2.48 5.05 24.91
CA GLU A 136 3.68 4.24 24.87
C GLU A 136 3.31 2.83 24.41
N GLY A 137 3.00 2.67 23.16
CA GLY A 137 2.64 1.40 22.60
C GLY A 137 3.44 1.10 21.35
N TYR A 138 3.63 -0.18 21.11
CA TYR A 138 4.01 -0.67 19.82
C TYR A 138 3.00 -0.15 18.77
N TRP A 139 3.48 0.46 17.70
CA TRP A 139 2.63 1.01 16.66
C TRP A 139 1.74 -0.01 15.94
N GLY A 140 1.95 -1.31 16.13
CA GLY A 140 1.05 -2.37 15.69
C GLY A 140 -0.23 -2.54 16.52
N VAL A 141 -0.60 -1.58 17.37
CA VAL A 141 -1.89 -1.55 18.06
C VAL A 141 -2.84 -0.67 17.27
N TYR A 142 -3.16 -1.10 16.07
CA TYR A 142 -3.91 -0.29 15.09
C TYR A 142 -5.32 0.05 15.55
N ARG A 143 -6.04 -0.91 16.17
CA ARG A 143 -7.41 -0.72 16.67
C ARG A 143 -7.55 0.48 17.60
N HIS A 144 -6.60 0.66 18.50
CA HIS A 144 -6.63 1.76 19.48
C HIS A 144 -6.57 3.15 18.84
N ARG A 145 -6.19 3.23 17.57
CA ARG A 145 -5.99 4.46 16.83
C ARG A 145 -7.10 4.76 15.83
N LEU A 146 -8.06 3.84 15.72
CA LEU A 146 -9.22 3.99 14.86
C LEU A 146 -10.41 4.38 15.74
N SER A 147 -10.86 5.61 15.66
CA SER A 147 -11.90 6.14 16.56
C SER A 147 -13.29 5.54 16.35
N GLU A 148 -13.48 4.78 15.29
CA GLU A 148 -14.73 4.05 15.02
C GLU A 148 -14.81 2.69 15.77
N THR A 149 -13.76 2.30 16.49
CA THR A 149 -13.82 1.12 17.37
C THR A 149 -14.73 1.40 18.56
N SER A 150 -15.37 0.35 19.07
CA SER A 150 -16.27 0.45 20.23
C SER A 150 -15.56 0.77 21.54
N ASP A 151 -14.24 0.56 21.59
CA ASP A 151 -13.36 0.80 22.73
C ASP A 151 -11.95 1.14 22.24
N SER A 152 -11.36 2.20 22.77
CA SER A 152 -10.00 2.65 22.40
C SER A 152 -8.90 1.63 22.71
N HIS A 153 -9.13 0.70 23.61
CA HIS A 153 -8.14 -0.31 24.04
C HIS A 153 -8.47 -1.72 23.60
N THR A 154 -9.74 -2.04 23.49
CA THR A 154 -10.24 -3.33 23.04
C THR A 154 -11.39 -3.13 22.09
N ASP A 155 -11.61 -4.08 21.23
CA ASP A 155 -12.80 -4.12 20.36
C ASP A 155 -13.48 -5.49 20.53
N PRO A 156 -14.21 -5.68 21.64
CA PRO A 156 -14.79 -6.98 22.00
C PRO A 156 -15.83 -7.46 20.98
N LYS A 157 -16.41 -6.53 20.22
CA LYS A 157 -17.37 -6.87 19.14
C LYS A 157 -16.69 -7.12 17.80
N ASP A 158 -15.37 -6.90 17.74
CA ASP A 158 -14.60 -6.96 16.49
C ASP A 158 -15.29 -6.19 15.35
N THR A 159 -15.46 -4.88 15.57
CA THR A 159 -16.17 -3.93 14.69
C THR A 159 -15.71 -4.00 13.24
N PHE A 160 -14.44 -4.39 13.02
CA PHE A 160 -13.82 -4.47 11.70
C PHE A 160 -13.64 -5.91 11.21
N THR A 161 -14.57 -6.80 11.53
CA THR A 161 -14.60 -8.16 10.98
C THR A 161 -15.22 -8.17 9.59
N SER A 162 -14.58 -8.87 8.66
CA SER A 162 -15.12 -9.10 7.31
C SER A 162 -16.31 -10.06 7.32
N ASP A 163 -17.21 -9.90 6.37
CA ASP A 163 -18.25 -10.88 6.04
C ASP A 163 -17.68 -12.15 5.31
N TYR A 164 -16.37 -12.13 5.01
CA TYR A 164 -15.63 -13.25 4.44
C TYR A 164 -14.62 -13.82 5.44
N ILE A 165 -14.30 -15.08 5.23
CA ILE A 165 -13.23 -15.81 5.93
C ILE A 165 -12.47 -16.68 4.93
N THR A 166 -11.17 -16.84 5.13
CA THR A 166 -10.40 -17.73 4.25
C THR A 166 -10.79 -19.19 4.48
N THR A 167 -10.75 -19.97 3.39
CA THR A 167 -11.05 -21.43 3.46
C THR A 167 -10.22 -22.17 4.49
N THR A 168 -8.98 -21.73 4.73
CA THR A 168 -8.08 -22.32 5.73
C THR A 168 -8.46 -22.04 7.19
N LYS A 169 -9.28 -21.01 7.42
CA LYS A 169 -9.73 -20.60 8.77
C LYS A 169 -11.21 -20.87 9.02
N ALA A 170 -11.98 -21.13 7.97
CA ALA A 170 -13.41 -21.40 8.09
C ALA A 170 -13.70 -22.60 8.99
N LYS A 171 -14.65 -22.45 9.90
CA LYS A 171 -15.14 -23.52 10.79
C LYS A 171 -16.53 -23.97 10.33
N PRO A 172 -16.98 -25.19 10.68
CA PRO A 172 -18.30 -25.71 10.26
C PRO A 172 -19.48 -24.81 10.63
N ASN A 173 -19.36 -24.02 11.69
CA ASN A 173 -20.42 -23.12 12.18
C ASN A 173 -20.13 -21.65 11.86
N ASP A 174 -19.16 -21.34 10.99
CA ASP A 174 -18.89 -19.97 10.59
C ASP A 174 -19.99 -19.45 9.67
N THR A 175 -20.54 -18.31 9.97
CA THR A 175 -21.59 -17.67 9.18
C THR A 175 -21.04 -16.80 8.05
N ARG A 176 -19.73 -16.55 8.05
CA ARG A 176 -19.04 -15.77 7.01
C ARG A 176 -18.87 -16.60 5.74
N LYS A 177 -18.84 -15.93 4.62
CA LYS A 177 -18.60 -16.57 3.33
C LYS A 177 -17.13 -17.02 3.23
N ALA A 178 -16.91 -18.29 2.88
CA ALA A 178 -15.56 -18.78 2.65
C ALA A 178 -15.00 -18.28 1.31
N ILE A 179 -13.77 -17.76 1.35
CA ILE A 179 -13.03 -17.33 0.16
C ILE A 179 -11.71 -18.09 0.07
N ASP A 180 -11.34 -18.49 -1.14
CA ASP A 180 -10.01 -19.03 -1.45
C ASP A 180 -9.19 -17.96 -2.16
N ILE A 181 -8.11 -17.50 -1.51
CA ILE A 181 -7.25 -16.45 -2.06
C ILE A 181 -6.17 -17.12 -2.92
N PRO A 182 -6.09 -16.80 -4.21
CA PRO A 182 -5.12 -17.41 -5.11
C PRO A 182 -3.67 -17.18 -4.66
N LYS A 183 -2.86 -18.24 -4.68
CA LYS A 183 -1.43 -18.18 -4.31
C LYS A 183 -0.56 -17.60 -5.42
N ILE A 184 -0.95 -17.81 -6.68
CA ILE A 184 -0.13 -17.47 -7.84
C ILE A 184 -0.94 -16.53 -8.73
N ARG A 185 -0.30 -15.44 -9.16
CA ARG A 185 -0.84 -14.58 -10.20
C ARG A 185 -0.79 -15.33 -11.54
N SER A 186 -1.87 -15.26 -12.28
CA SER A 186 -1.90 -15.74 -13.67
C SER A 186 -0.95 -14.90 -14.51
N SER A 187 -0.37 -15.49 -15.57
CA SER A 187 0.31 -14.73 -16.62
C SER A 187 -0.63 -14.33 -17.75
N LYS A 188 -1.91 -14.70 -17.64
CA LYS A 188 -2.91 -14.47 -18.68
C LYS A 188 -3.53 -13.09 -18.54
N THR A 189 -3.48 -12.30 -19.59
CA THR A 189 -4.17 -11.01 -19.66
C THR A 189 -5.67 -11.20 -19.82
N LYS A 190 -6.44 -10.50 -18.99
CA LYS A 190 -7.89 -10.35 -19.11
C LYS A 190 -8.18 -9.13 -19.97
N LEU A 191 -8.58 -9.37 -21.22
CA LEU A 191 -8.95 -8.26 -22.12
C LEU A 191 -10.24 -7.58 -21.69
N GLY A 192 -10.32 -6.29 -21.98
CA GLY A 192 -11.44 -5.44 -21.64
C GLY A 192 -11.41 -4.93 -20.20
N ARG A 193 -12.55 -4.51 -19.73
CA ARG A 193 -12.73 -3.79 -18.47
C ARG A 193 -13.28 -4.70 -17.39
N VAL A 194 -12.65 -4.73 -16.24
CA VAL A 194 -13.11 -5.41 -15.03
C VAL A 194 -13.32 -4.36 -13.94
N ILE A 195 -14.52 -4.30 -13.37
CA ILE A 195 -14.89 -3.34 -12.33
C ILE A 195 -15.21 -4.10 -11.04
N ILE A 196 -14.70 -3.61 -9.92
CA ILE A 196 -15.04 -4.06 -8.58
C ILE A 196 -15.80 -2.93 -7.91
N SER A 197 -17.07 -3.13 -7.66
CA SER A 197 -17.96 -2.14 -7.01
C SER A 197 -18.46 -2.56 -5.64
N SER A 198 -18.20 -3.80 -5.23
CA SER A 198 -18.67 -4.35 -3.95
C SER A 198 -17.60 -5.25 -3.34
N PRO A 199 -16.49 -4.68 -2.87
CA PRO A 199 -15.46 -5.45 -2.17
C PRO A 199 -16.00 -5.99 -0.83
N PRO A 200 -15.33 -6.98 -0.21
CA PRO A 200 -15.66 -7.43 1.13
C PRO A 200 -15.75 -6.28 2.14
N GLU A 201 -16.72 -6.37 3.04
CA GLU A 201 -16.88 -5.40 4.13
C GLU A 201 -15.66 -5.46 5.07
N ASN A 202 -15.18 -4.30 5.51
CA ASN A 202 -14.04 -4.14 6.40
C ASN A 202 -12.67 -4.60 5.83
N LEU A 203 -12.55 -4.60 4.50
CA LEU A 203 -11.25 -4.83 3.86
C LEU A 203 -10.22 -3.82 4.39
N ILE A 204 -9.01 -4.28 4.67
CA ILE A 204 -7.93 -3.41 5.14
C ILE A 204 -6.99 -3.13 3.98
N PHE A 205 -6.70 -1.86 3.74
CA PHE A 205 -5.53 -1.46 2.97
C PHE A 205 -4.42 -1.02 3.90
N VAL A 206 -3.20 -1.46 3.61
CA VAL A 206 -1.99 -1.11 4.35
C VAL A 206 -0.90 -0.73 3.37
N ARG A 207 -0.27 0.41 3.60
CA ARG A 207 1.03 0.77 3.05
C ARG A 207 2.04 0.81 4.19
N GLU A 208 2.98 -0.09 4.20
CA GLU A 208 4.13 -0.06 5.09
C GLU A 208 5.38 0.31 4.31
N GLY A 209 6.21 1.16 4.88
CA GLY A 209 7.42 1.58 4.20
C GLY A 209 8.56 1.91 5.14
N GLN A 210 9.74 1.91 4.54
CA GLN A 210 10.96 2.43 5.17
C GLN A 210 11.56 3.49 4.25
N ARG A 211 11.90 4.62 4.84
CA ARG A 211 12.56 5.73 4.17
C ARG A 211 13.97 5.87 4.72
N GLN A 212 14.95 5.79 3.84
CA GLN A 212 16.38 5.73 4.21
C GLN A 212 17.25 6.73 3.42
N PRO A 213 16.80 7.96 3.17
CA PRO A 213 17.62 8.92 2.46
C PRO A 213 18.81 9.32 3.31
N ASN A 214 20.01 9.19 2.74
CA ASN A 214 21.25 9.66 3.37
C ASN A 214 21.53 9.09 4.78
N ILE A 215 21.20 7.79 5.00
CA ILE A 215 21.56 7.13 6.26
C ILE A 215 23.07 6.88 6.32
N PRO A 216 23.70 6.93 7.53
CA PRO A 216 25.11 6.62 7.68
C PRO A 216 25.46 5.20 7.22
N PRO A 217 26.67 4.96 6.64
CA PRO A 217 27.09 3.63 6.20
C PRO A 217 26.97 2.55 7.28
N ALA A 218 27.26 2.87 8.53
CA ALA A 218 27.12 1.94 9.67
C ALA A 218 25.65 1.54 9.92
N GLU A 219 24.70 2.45 9.71
CA GLU A 219 23.28 2.16 9.81
C GLU A 219 22.80 1.30 8.64
N THR A 220 23.27 1.59 7.42
CA THR A 220 23.02 0.75 6.24
C THR A 220 23.52 -0.68 6.46
N GLU A 221 24.74 -0.83 6.98
CA GLU A 221 25.34 -2.14 7.24
C GLU A 221 24.53 -2.92 8.31
N ALA A 222 24.16 -2.27 9.40
CA ALA A 222 23.33 -2.87 10.44
C ALA A 222 21.97 -3.29 9.90
N TRP A 223 21.33 -2.43 9.08
CA TRP A 223 20.09 -2.75 8.41
C TRP A 223 20.20 -3.99 7.54
N LEU A 224 21.16 -4.02 6.61
CA LEU A 224 21.33 -5.13 5.67
C LEU A 224 21.65 -6.45 6.37
N LYS A 225 22.46 -6.42 7.45
CA LYS A 225 22.88 -7.64 8.15
C LYS A 225 21.88 -8.15 9.17
N GLN A 226 21.20 -7.26 9.89
CA GLN A 226 20.42 -7.64 11.06
C GLN A 226 18.90 -7.53 10.84
N ILE A 227 18.42 -6.57 10.06
CA ILE A 227 16.99 -6.30 9.87
C ILE A 227 16.47 -6.93 8.59
N ASN A 228 17.12 -6.68 7.46
CA ASN A 228 16.66 -7.08 6.14
C ASN A 228 16.36 -8.59 5.99
N PRO A 229 17.15 -9.53 6.54
CA PRO A 229 16.81 -10.96 6.45
C PRO A 229 15.47 -11.31 7.07
N HIS A 230 15.10 -10.66 8.18
CA HIS A 230 13.80 -10.86 8.82
C HIS A 230 12.68 -10.20 8.02
N ALA A 231 12.93 -9.00 7.46
CA ALA A 231 11.98 -8.31 6.61
C ALA A 231 11.66 -9.12 5.34
N GLN A 232 12.69 -9.62 4.64
CA GLN A 232 12.50 -10.47 3.47
C GLN A 232 11.75 -11.78 3.78
N SER A 233 12.06 -12.44 4.90
CA SER A 233 11.34 -13.63 5.32
C SER A 233 9.87 -13.33 5.63
N TRP A 234 9.58 -12.17 6.23
CA TRP A 234 8.22 -11.72 6.49
C TRP A 234 7.46 -11.42 5.19
N ILE A 235 8.06 -10.67 4.28
CA ILE A 235 7.50 -10.34 2.96
C ILE A 235 7.19 -11.62 2.18
N SER A 236 8.14 -12.56 2.13
CA SER A 236 7.94 -13.86 1.47
C SER A 236 6.78 -14.64 2.09
N HIS A 237 6.65 -14.62 3.42
CA HIS A 237 5.55 -15.30 4.10
C HIS A 237 4.18 -14.70 3.73
N LEU A 238 4.07 -13.38 3.67
CA LEU A 238 2.81 -12.73 3.27
C LEU A 238 2.43 -13.08 1.84
N ASP A 239 3.40 -13.11 0.93
CA ASP A 239 3.14 -13.40 -0.48
C ASP A 239 2.82 -14.87 -0.75
N THR A 240 3.50 -15.80 -0.06
CA THR A 240 3.34 -17.26 -0.29
C THR A 240 2.18 -17.86 0.48
N GLU A 241 1.84 -17.34 1.64
CA GLU A 241 0.81 -17.88 2.55
C GLU A 241 -0.44 -16.99 2.61
N ARG A 242 -0.83 -16.41 1.47
CA ARG A 242 -1.94 -15.43 1.36
C ARG A 242 -3.22 -15.94 1.98
N ASN A 243 -3.68 -17.12 1.59
CA ASN A 243 -4.94 -17.68 2.09
C ASN A 243 -4.91 -17.93 3.61
N LYS A 244 -3.76 -18.34 4.15
CA LYS A 244 -3.58 -18.52 5.59
C LYS A 244 -3.64 -17.22 6.37
N ASN A 245 -3.11 -16.13 5.80
CA ASN A 245 -3.02 -14.83 6.44
C ASN A 245 -4.15 -13.87 6.06
N GLY A 246 -5.03 -14.26 5.14
CA GLY A 246 -6.09 -13.38 4.62
C GLY A 246 -5.56 -12.23 3.77
N VAL A 247 -4.40 -12.42 3.13
CA VAL A 247 -3.78 -11.42 2.26
C VAL A 247 -4.43 -11.47 0.88
N VAL A 248 -5.28 -10.51 0.63
CA VAL A 248 -6.08 -10.40 -0.60
C VAL A 248 -5.21 -9.99 -1.79
N ALA A 249 -4.40 -8.97 -1.62
CA ALA A 249 -3.39 -8.54 -2.58
C ALA A 249 -2.13 -8.10 -1.87
N PHE A 250 -0.98 -8.26 -2.52
CA PHE A 250 0.31 -7.89 -1.96
C PHE A 250 1.28 -7.54 -3.08
N THR A 251 1.93 -6.39 -2.96
CA THR A 251 2.98 -5.93 -3.88
C THR A 251 4.08 -5.20 -3.12
N THR A 252 5.29 -5.22 -3.66
CA THR A 252 6.44 -4.51 -3.10
C THR A 252 7.00 -3.55 -4.13
N HIS A 253 7.45 -2.40 -3.67
CA HIS A 253 7.87 -1.29 -4.52
C HIS A 253 9.06 -0.53 -3.94
N ILE A 254 9.80 0.12 -4.83
CA ILE A 254 10.67 1.22 -4.47
C ILE A 254 9.98 2.55 -4.79
N GLY A 255 10.16 3.52 -3.92
CA GLY A 255 9.64 4.88 -4.08
C GLY A 255 10.74 5.88 -4.36
N HIS A 256 10.45 6.88 -5.16
CA HIS A 256 11.36 7.96 -5.52
C HIS A 256 10.98 9.23 -4.76
N GLU A 257 11.99 9.93 -4.26
CA GLU A 257 11.81 11.26 -3.67
C GLU A 257 11.65 12.26 -4.82
N ASN A 258 10.54 12.99 -4.82
CA ASN A 258 10.23 14.01 -5.84
C ASN A 258 10.26 13.46 -7.28
N PRO A 259 9.29 12.65 -7.68
CA PRO A 259 9.17 12.29 -9.09
C PRO A 259 9.02 13.59 -9.90
N THR A 260 10.07 13.94 -10.63
CA THR A 260 9.99 15.06 -11.57
C THR A 260 9.34 14.58 -12.86
N PRO A 261 8.69 15.46 -13.64
CA PRO A 261 8.20 15.11 -14.97
C PRO A 261 9.29 14.54 -15.89
N GLU A 262 10.54 14.85 -15.62
CA GLU A 262 11.71 14.35 -16.34
C GLU A 262 11.95 12.84 -16.08
N ILE A 263 11.61 12.32 -14.90
CA ILE A 263 11.66 10.88 -14.61
C ILE A 263 10.69 10.11 -15.54
N VAL A 264 9.61 10.74 -15.95
CA VAL A 264 8.63 10.16 -16.89
C VAL A 264 9.12 10.27 -18.35
N ASN A 265 10.09 11.11 -18.65
CA ASN A 265 10.47 11.44 -20.01
C ASN A 265 11.84 10.95 -20.49
N GLU A 266 12.81 10.54 -19.64
CA GLU A 266 14.16 10.57 -20.18
C GLU A 266 15.13 9.41 -19.88
N LYS A 267 14.90 8.48 -18.97
CA LYS A 267 15.93 7.46 -18.74
C LYS A 267 15.35 6.07 -18.48
N PHE A 268 15.07 5.39 -19.55
CA PHE A 268 14.85 3.95 -19.50
C PHE A 268 16.09 3.26 -20.03
N ASP A 269 16.59 2.26 -19.28
CA ASP A 269 17.67 1.42 -19.74
C ASP A 269 17.26 0.57 -20.98
N ALA A 270 18.24 -0.12 -21.58
CA ALA A 270 18.00 -0.99 -22.73
C ALA A 270 17.00 -2.15 -22.47
N LYS A 271 16.59 -2.37 -21.20
CA LYS A 271 15.58 -3.36 -20.78
C LYS A 271 14.22 -2.72 -20.51
N GLY A 272 14.07 -1.41 -20.74
CA GLY A 272 12.86 -0.67 -20.44
C GLY A 272 12.65 -0.43 -18.93
N ASP A 273 13.67 -0.59 -18.12
CA ASP A 273 13.67 -0.17 -16.73
C ASP A 273 14.06 1.31 -16.66
N LEU A 274 13.39 2.05 -15.78
CA LEU A 274 13.84 3.40 -15.46
C LEU A 274 15.28 3.29 -14.95
N GLU A 275 16.24 3.97 -15.58
CA GLU A 275 17.58 4.10 -15.03
C GLU A 275 17.46 4.86 -13.71
N LEU A 276 17.44 4.09 -12.62
CA LEU A 276 17.42 4.65 -11.29
C LEU A 276 18.82 5.10 -10.94
N ASP A 277 18.95 6.38 -10.69
CA ASP A 277 20.00 6.82 -9.78
C ASP A 277 19.73 6.10 -8.44
N THR A 278 20.55 5.11 -8.11
CA THR A 278 20.43 4.34 -6.88
C THR A 278 20.55 5.24 -5.63
N GLU A 279 21.12 6.43 -5.77
CA GLU A 279 21.12 7.47 -4.74
C GLU A 279 19.76 8.14 -4.58
N ALA A 280 18.87 8.04 -5.56
CA ALA A 280 17.52 8.62 -5.54
C ALA A 280 16.44 7.69 -4.98
N ILE A 281 16.74 6.42 -4.66
CA ILE A 281 15.81 5.53 -3.97
C ILE A 281 15.61 6.05 -2.55
N ALA A 282 14.46 6.70 -2.34
CA ALA A 282 14.16 7.28 -1.05
C ALA A 282 13.54 6.29 -0.08
N GLU A 283 12.77 5.31 -0.60
CA GLU A 283 12.01 4.41 0.25
C GLU A 283 11.71 3.07 -0.43
N THR A 284 11.46 2.06 0.41
CA THR A 284 10.85 0.79 0.01
C THR A 284 9.46 0.71 0.61
N ASN A 285 8.52 0.17 -0.16
CA ASN A 285 7.11 0.11 0.20
C ASN A 285 6.55 -1.31 0.03
N GLN A 286 5.60 -1.65 0.89
CA GLN A 286 4.74 -2.81 0.78
C GLN A 286 3.31 -2.31 0.73
N LEU A 287 2.57 -2.69 -0.30
CA LEU A 287 1.15 -2.42 -0.43
C LEU A 287 0.40 -3.73 -0.26
N ALA A 288 -0.54 -3.77 0.66
CA ALA A 288 -1.28 -4.98 0.97
C ALA A 288 -2.76 -4.70 1.22
N TYR A 289 -3.59 -5.64 0.77
CA TYR A 289 -4.97 -5.74 1.22
C TYR A 289 -5.14 -7.00 2.07
N PHE A 290 -5.81 -6.86 3.21
CA PHE A 290 -6.20 -7.99 4.06
C PHE A 290 -7.72 -8.06 4.17
N LEU A 291 -8.26 -9.25 4.38
CA LEU A 291 -9.69 -9.45 4.52
C LEU A 291 -10.32 -8.60 5.65
N ASP A 292 -9.58 -8.42 6.75
CA ASP A 292 -9.99 -7.57 7.86
C ASP A 292 -8.80 -7.25 8.80
N LEU A 293 -9.05 -6.40 9.77
CA LEU A 293 -8.04 -5.97 10.74
C LEU A 293 -7.50 -7.14 11.59
N SER A 294 -8.35 -8.11 11.93
CA SER A 294 -7.93 -9.29 12.69
C SER A 294 -6.96 -10.16 11.90
N HIS A 295 -7.17 -10.33 10.59
CA HIS A 295 -6.23 -11.06 9.73
C HIS A 295 -4.87 -10.38 9.68
N PHE A 296 -4.84 -9.06 9.51
CA PHE A 296 -3.61 -8.28 9.50
C PHE A 296 -2.85 -8.37 10.84
N GLU A 297 -3.53 -8.08 11.94
CA GLU A 297 -2.94 -8.16 13.29
C GLU A 297 -2.43 -9.57 13.62
N GLN A 298 -3.20 -10.60 13.27
CA GLN A 298 -2.81 -11.99 13.54
C GLN A 298 -1.61 -12.43 12.72
N ALA A 299 -1.54 -12.04 11.42
CA ALA A 299 -0.39 -12.31 10.58
C ALA A 299 0.89 -11.76 11.23
N GLY A 300 0.87 -10.48 11.66
CA GLY A 300 2.02 -9.85 12.32
C GLY A 300 2.39 -10.45 13.69
N ARG A 301 1.42 -10.94 14.44
CA ARG A 301 1.68 -11.54 15.78
C ARG A 301 2.19 -12.96 15.72
N SER A 302 1.78 -13.74 14.73
CA SER A 302 2.01 -15.19 14.70
C SER A 302 3.30 -15.58 13.98
N HIS A 303 3.81 -14.77 13.09
CA HIS A 303 4.97 -15.15 12.28
C HIS A 303 6.29 -14.82 12.96
N LYS A 304 7.14 -15.86 13.12
CA LYS A 304 8.42 -15.75 13.85
C LYS A 304 9.32 -14.64 13.29
N SER A 305 9.47 -14.55 11.98
CA SER A 305 10.35 -13.52 11.36
C SER A 305 9.86 -12.12 11.62
N HIS A 306 8.53 -11.87 11.65
CA HIS A 306 7.99 -10.56 12.01
C HIS A 306 8.23 -10.22 13.49
N VAL A 307 8.12 -11.20 14.37
CA VAL A 307 8.43 -11.03 15.80
C VAL A 307 9.90 -10.70 15.99
N GLU A 308 10.80 -11.42 15.31
CA GLU A 308 12.25 -11.15 15.38
C GLU A 308 12.60 -9.80 14.70
N LEU A 309 11.97 -9.47 13.57
CA LEU A 309 12.10 -8.14 12.94
C LEU A 309 11.82 -7.03 13.94
N ARG A 310 10.70 -7.09 14.63
CA ARG A 310 10.30 -6.12 15.66
C ARG A 310 11.32 -6.03 16.79
N LYS A 311 11.72 -7.19 17.34
CA LYS A 311 12.73 -7.25 18.41
C LYS A 311 14.03 -6.59 17.99
N THR A 312 14.50 -6.91 16.77
CA THR A 312 15.75 -6.39 16.24
C THR A 312 15.68 -4.88 16.04
N VAL A 313 14.60 -4.38 15.41
CA VAL A 313 14.41 -2.95 15.23
C VAL A 313 14.32 -2.23 16.59
N MET A 314 13.53 -2.73 17.53
CA MET A 314 13.43 -2.13 18.86
C MET A 314 14.75 -2.18 19.63
N GLY A 315 15.51 -3.26 19.50
CA GLY A 315 16.84 -3.39 20.15
C GLY A 315 17.88 -2.44 19.58
N LEU A 316 17.84 -2.20 18.26
CA LEU A 316 18.80 -1.31 17.60
C LEU A 316 18.44 0.17 17.74
N TYR A 317 17.18 0.54 17.52
CA TYR A 317 16.71 1.93 17.50
C TYR A 317 16.09 2.39 18.84
N GLY A 318 15.86 1.48 19.78
CA GLY A 318 15.35 1.81 21.10
C GLY A 318 16.40 2.45 22.02
N PRO A 319 15.99 2.88 23.23
CA PRO A 319 16.90 3.49 24.21
C PRO A 319 18.10 2.59 24.50
N GLY A 320 19.31 3.15 24.39
CA GLY A 320 20.58 2.43 24.56
C GLY A 320 20.98 1.52 23.41
N GLY A 321 20.20 1.44 22.34
CA GLY A 321 20.53 0.67 21.15
C GLY A 321 21.61 1.33 20.28
N GLN A 322 22.32 0.51 19.49
CA GLN A 322 23.42 0.96 18.62
C GLN A 322 22.99 2.08 17.65
N LEU A 323 21.72 2.06 17.20
CA LEU A 323 21.13 3.01 16.25
C LEU A 323 20.05 3.89 16.91
N GLU A 324 20.15 4.15 18.21
CA GLU A 324 19.19 5.02 18.93
C GLU A 324 19.02 6.40 18.26
N LYS A 325 20.10 6.91 17.65
CA LYS A 325 20.12 8.17 16.88
C LYS A 325 20.10 7.94 15.38
N GLY A 326 19.68 6.78 14.95
CA GLY A 326 19.58 6.43 13.54
C GLY A 326 18.56 7.29 12.79
N LYS A 327 18.73 7.38 11.49
CA LYS A 327 17.93 8.25 10.60
C LYS A 327 16.88 7.52 9.79
N SER A 328 16.91 6.19 9.78
CA SER A 328 15.86 5.39 9.12
C SER A 328 14.48 5.71 9.68
N VAL A 329 13.54 5.93 8.78
CA VAL A 329 12.13 6.17 9.11
C VAL A 329 11.33 4.95 8.73
N LEU A 330 10.60 4.38 9.68
CA LEU A 330 9.56 3.40 9.42
C LEU A 330 8.22 4.10 9.47
N PHE A 331 7.35 3.81 8.52
CA PHE A 331 6.00 4.36 8.53
C PHE A 331 4.97 3.32 8.10
N VAL A 332 3.75 3.56 8.51
CA VAL A 332 2.58 2.78 8.10
C VAL A 332 1.39 3.72 7.94
N GLU A 333 0.68 3.56 6.86
CA GLU A 333 -0.69 4.05 6.72
C GLU A 333 -1.63 2.86 6.56
N LEU A 334 -2.78 2.95 7.22
CA LEU A 334 -3.78 1.90 7.23
C LEU A 334 -5.16 2.52 7.17
N CYS A 335 -6.04 1.90 6.41
CA CYS A 335 -7.46 2.21 6.47
C CYS A 335 -8.32 0.96 6.47
N VAL A 336 -9.49 1.08 7.11
CA VAL A 336 -10.57 0.10 7.07
C VAL A 336 -11.61 0.57 6.07
N LEU A 337 -11.89 -0.26 5.07
CA LEU A 337 -12.76 0.03 3.94
C LEU A 337 -14.10 -0.67 4.13
N LYS A 338 -15.18 0.10 4.16
CA LYS A 338 -16.52 -0.42 3.95
C LYS A 338 -16.72 -0.74 2.48
N SER A 339 -17.68 -1.57 2.14
CA SER A 339 -17.89 -1.99 0.75
C SER A 339 -18.11 -0.83 -0.23
N GLY A 340 -18.66 0.30 0.23
CA GLY A 340 -18.85 1.51 -0.59
C GLY A 340 -17.65 2.48 -0.63
N ASP A 341 -16.57 2.21 0.09
CA ASP A 341 -15.41 3.10 0.19
C ASP A 341 -14.35 2.82 -0.88
N LEU A 342 -14.47 1.72 -1.61
CA LEU A 342 -13.48 1.29 -2.60
C LEU A 342 -14.14 1.04 -3.95
N GLU A 343 -13.59 1.65 -4.97
CA GLU A 343 -13.85 1.37 -6.38
C GLU A 343 -12.56 0.93 -7.05
N ALA A 344 -12.59 -0.16 -7.82
CA ALA A 344 -11.43 -0.60 -8.57
C ALA A 344 -11.79 -0.93 -10.02
N GLU A 345 -10.88 -0.62 -10.93
CA GLU A 345 -11.05 -0.81 -12.37
C GLU A 345 -9.73 -1.25 -13.01
N TYR A 346 -9.82 -2.27 -13.84
CA TYR A 346 -8.69 -2.88 -14.53
C TYR A 346 -9.03 -3.04 -16.00
N ILE A 347 -8.18 -2.53 -16.90
CA ILE A 347 -8.39 -2.58 -18.34
C ILE A 347 -7.20 -3.30 -18.99
N GLY A 348 -7.43 -4.50 -19.51
CA GLY A 348 -6.38 -5.29 -20.15
C GLY A 348 -5.25 -5.73 -19.22
N CYS A 349 -5.56 -5.94 -17.95
CA CYS A 349 -4.58 -6.34 -16.95
C CYS A 349 -4.44 -7.85 -16.83
N VAL A 350 -3.31 -8.30 -16.31
CA VAL A 350 -3.06 -9.70 -15.99
C VAL A 350 -3.99 -10.16 -14.86
N GLU A 351 -4.59 -11.35 -15.00
CA GLU A 351 -5.45 -11.94 -13.98
C GLU A 351 -4.72 -12.04 -12.65
N GLY A 352 -5.36 -11.58 -11.57
CA GLY A 352 -4.77 -11.51 -10.23
C GLY A 352 -4.01 -10.21 -9.93
N THR A 353 -4.09 -9.21 -10.82
CA THR A 353 -3.67 -7.83 -10.49
C THR A 353 -4.55 -7.28 -9.39
N GLY A 354 -3.93 -6.76 -8.34
CA GLY A 354 -4.64 -6.11 -7.22
C GLY A 354 -5.82 -6.94 -6.72
N LEU A 355 -6.98 -6.32 -6.71
CA LEU A 355 -8.25 -6.91 -6.25
C LEU A 355 -9.05 -7.60 -7.35
N MET A 356 -8.52 -7.73 -8.56
CA MET A 356 -9.25 -8.15 -9.76
C MET A 356 -10.00 -9.49 -9.62
N TYR A 357 -9.48 -10.42 -8.81
CA TYR A 357 -10.16 -11.71 -8.60
C TYR A 357 -11.46 -11.58 -7.78
N LEU A 358 -11.64 -10.49 -7.02
CA LEU A 358 -12.87 -10.21 -6.27
C LEU A 358 -14.06 -9.92 -7.18
N ALA A 359 -13.85 -9.64 -8.47
CA ALA A 359 -14.94 -9.45 -9.43
C ALA A 359 -15.84 -10.69 -9.61
N ASN A 360 -15.40 -11.83 -9.11
CA ASN A 360 -16.14 -13.10 -9.20
C ASN A 360 -16.87 -13.47 -7.89
N LEU A 361 -16.82 -12.61 -6.86
CA LEU A 361 -17.54 -12.79 -5.59
C LEU A 361 -18.95 -12.23 -5.66
#